data_c28a3e9167bfe41cbf0f9cf29dcf0dd0
#
_entry.id   c28a3e9167bfe41cbf0f9cf29dcf0dd0
#
_cell.length_a   1.000
_cell.length_b   1.000
_cell.length_c   1.000
_cell.angle_alpha   90.00
_cell.angle_beta   90.00
_cell.angle_gamma   90.00
#
_symmetry.space_group_name_H-M   'P 1'
#
loop_
_entity.id
_entity.type
_entity.pdbx_description
1 polymer ?
#
loop_
_entity_poly.entity_id
_entity_poly.type
_entity_poly.pdbx_seq_one_letter_code
_entity_poly.pdbx_strand_id
1 'polypeptide(L)'
;MFADPVKILKTLMLREDDIVADLGAGTGFYSVAAGKMVPGGKVYAVEIQKDFLPTIKSKAREMHLSNVDCFWGNIEKIGGTKIKDGVVDVAIASNVLFQVEEKDKFIEETKRILKPKGKVLLIDWSDSSSLGLLVAVPKIKAREMFEKKGFIFERDIDAG
;
A
#
# COMPACT_ATOMS: atom_id res chain seq x y z
N MET A 1 4.23 5.73 18.50
CA MET A 1 3.99 6.91 17.65
C MET A 1 3.52 6.41 16.29
N PHE A 2 2.45 6.96 15.78
CA PHE A 2 1.97 6.53 14.46
C PHE A 2 2.80 7.22 13.37
N ALA A 3 3.12 6.46 12.34
CA ALA A 3 3.82 7.00 11.18
C ALA A 3 3.01 8.11 10.50
N ASP A 4 3.64 9.21 10.14
CA ASP A 4 3.01 10.29 9.37
C ASP A 4 3.00 9.92 7.88
N PRO A 5 1.83 9.61 7.28
CA PRO A 5 1.76 9.22 5.88
C PRO A 5 2.34 10.26 4.92
N VAL A 6 2.12 11.53 5.19
CA VAL A 6 2.62 12.62 4.32
C VAL A 6 4.14 12.63 4.30
N LYS A 7 4.76 12.53 5.47
CA LYS A 7 6.21 12.52 5.61
C LYS A 7 6.83 11.32 4.88
N ILE A 8 6.23 10.14 5.05
CA ILE A 8 6.70 8.91 4.43
C ILE A 8 6.55 8.98 2.91
N LEU A 9 5.37 9.38 2.42
CA LEU A 9 5.11 9.45 0.99
C LEU A 9 5.99 10.48 0.27
N LYS A 10 6.40 11.55 0.93
CA LYS A 10 7.36 12.51 0.37
C LYS A 10 8.69 11.86 0.01
N THR A 11 9.09 10.82 0.72
CA THR A 11 10.33 10.09 0.43
C THR A 11 10.30 9.31 -0.87
N LEU A 12 9.10 8.99 -1.37
CA LEU A 12 8.90 8.26 -2.62
C LEU A 12 9.05 9.14 -3.86
N MET A 13 9.03 10.45 -3.69
CA MET A 13 9.11 11.41 -4.80
C MET A 13 8.04 11.15 -5.86
N LEU A 14 6.78 11.01 -5.41
CA LEU A 14 5.65 10.77 -6.29
C LEU A 14 5.52 11.89 -7.34
N ARG A 15 5.23 11.50 -8.57
CA ARG A 15 4.89 12.43 -9.64
C ARG A 15 3.41 12.79 -9.55
N GLU A 16 3.07 14.00 -10.00
CA GLU A 16 1.68 14.49 -9.94
C GLU A 16 0.68 13.63 -10.72
N ASP A 17 1.14 12.88 -11.72
CA ASP A 17 0.33 12.01 -12.56
C ASP A 17 0.49 10.52 -12.25
N ASP A 18 1.17 10.17 -11.17
CA ASP A 18 1.36 8.76 -10.77
C ASP A 18 0.02 8.09 -10.43
N ILE A 19 -0.05 6.81 -10.76
CA ILE A 19 -1.14 5.93 -10.31
C ILE A 19 -0.64 5.13 -9.11
N VAL A 20 -1.33 5.31 -7.99
CA VAL A 20 -0.99 4.71 -6.70
C VAL A 20 -2.04 3.68 -6.32
N ALA A 21 -1.62 2.52 -5.81
CA ALA A 21 -2.52 1.54 -5.22
C ALA A 21 -2.22 1.42 -3.72
N ASP A 22 -3.23 1.62 -2.89
CA ASP A 22 -3.16 1.41 -1.44
C ASP A 22 -3.81 0.06 -1.14
N LEU A 23 -2.98 -0.94 -0.90
CA LEU A 23 -3.39 -2.33 -0.75
C LEU A 23 -3.64 -2.64 0.73
N GLY A 24 -4.89 -2.91 1.06
CA GLY A 24 -5.33 -3.00 2.45
C GLY A 24 -5.44 -1.62 3.07
N ALA A 25 -6.21 -0.74 2.42
CA ALA A 25 -6.26 0.70 2.74
C ALA A 25 -6.76 1.04 4.14
N GLY A 26 -7.48 0.13 4.80
CA GLY A 26 -8.02 0.36 6.14
C GLY A 26 -8.91 1.59 6.19
N THR A 27 -8.57 2.53 7.04
CA THR A 27 -9.34 3.78 7.16
C THR A 27 -8.92 4.88 6.17
N GLY A 28 -7.94 4.61 5.30
CA GLY A 28 -7.60 5.47 4.18
C GLY A 28 -6.59 6.60 4.44
N PHE A 29 -5.82 6.53 5.51
CA PHE A 29 -4.80 7.57 5.80
C PHE A 29 -3.79 7.74 4.66
N TYR A 30 -3.24 6.63 4.16
CA TYR A 30 -2.30 6.68 3.03
C TYR A 30 -3.00 7.01 1.72
N SER A 31 -4.22 6.50 1.51
CA SER A 31 -5.01 6.79 0.30
C SER A 31 -5.26 8.29 0.13
N VAL A 32 -5.68 8.95 1.20
CA VAL A 32 -5.98 10.40 1.18
C VAL A 32 -4.68 11.22 1.02
N ALA A 33 -3.63 10.86 1.75
CA ALA A 33 -2.34 11.53 1.63
C ALA A 33 -1.77 11.41 0.22
N ALA A 34 -1.83 10.22 -0.38
CA ALA A 34 -1.40 10.00 -1.75
C ALA A 34 -2.26 10.78 -2.76
N GLY A 35 -3.59 10.79 -2.56
CA GLY A 35 -4.50 11.55 -3.43
C GLY A 35 -4.16 13.04 -3.53
N LYS A 36 -3.72 13.64 -2.44
CA LYS A 36 -3.25 15.04 -2.43
C LYS A 36 -1.96 15.23 -3.23
N MET A 37 -1.11 14.21 -3.27
CA MET A 37 0.20 14.29 -3.92
C MET A 37 0.15 14.00 -5.42
N VAL A 38 -0.91 13.33 -5.87
CA VAL A 38 -1.06 12.97 -7.30
C VAL A 38 -2.33 13.59 -7.89
N PRO A 39 -2.46 14.93 -7.91
CA PRO A 39 -3.67 15.60 -8.36
C PRO A 39 -4.03 15.33 -9.83
N GLY A 40 -3.06 15.01 -10.66
CA GLY A 40 -3.26 14.60 -12.06
C GLY A 40 -3.25 13.08 -12.25
N GLY A 41 -3.09 12.32 -11.17
CA GLY A 41 -3.06 10.87 -11.18
C GLY A 41 -4.30 10.25 -10.55
N LYS A 42 -4.13 9.08 -9.96
CA LYS A 42 -5.23 8.34 -9.33
C LYS A 42 -4.73 7.50 -8.17
N VAL A 43 -5.58 7.31 -7.17
CA VAL A 43 -5.35 6.36 -6.07
C VAL A 43 -6.43 5.30 -6.11
N TYR A 44 -6.01 4.03 -6.16
CA TYR A 44 -6.88 2.89 -5.95
C TYR A 44 -6.75 2.43 -4.52
N ALA A 45 -7.78 2.63 -3.71
CA ALA A 45 -7.85 2.15 -2.33
C ALA A 45 -8.59 0.81 -2.30
N VAL A 46 -7.86 -0.27 -2.10
CA VAL A 46 -8.41 -1.64 -2.09
C VAL A 46 -8.52 -2.13 -0.66
N GLU A 47 -9.72 -2.54 -0.24
CA GLU A 47 -9.96 -3.01 1.11
C GLU A 47 -10.93 -4.21 1.10
N ILE A 48 -10.60 -5.25 1.88
CA ILE A 48 -11.43 -6.44 1.98
C ILE A 48 -12.56 -6.29 3.01
N GLN A 49 -12.35 -5.45 4.02
CA GLN A 49 -13.36 -5.17 5.03
C GLN A 49 -14.28 -4.06 4.55
N LYS A 50 -15.50 -4.45 4.17
CA LYS A 50 -16.48 -3.52 3.58
C LYS A 50 -16.81 -2.33 4.47
N ASP A 51 -16.73 -2.50 5.79
CA ASP A 51 -17.05 -1.45 6.76
C ASP A 51 -16.11 -0.24 6.68
N PHE A 52 -14.89 -0.43 6.17
CA PHE A 52 -13.94 0.67 5.99
C PHE A 52 -14.21 1.51 4.72
N LEU A 53 -14.90 0.95 3.73
CA LEU A 53 -15.11 1.65 2.46
C LEU A 53 -15.84 3.00 2.61
N PRO A 54 -16.94 3.10 3.39
CA PRO A 54 -17.58 4.39 3.62
C PRO A 54 -16.66 5.42 4.29
N THR A 55 -15.80 4.97 5.20
CA THR A 55 -14.84 5.84 5.91
C THR A 55 -13.83 6.44 4.93
N ILE A 56 -13.27 5.63 4.03
CA ILE A 56 -12.33 6.11 3.02
C ILE A 56 -13.00 7.13 2.09
N LYS A 57 -14.20 6.80 1.62
CA LYS A 57 -14.98 7.69 0.74
C LYS A 57 -15.29 9.01 1.42
N SER A 58 -15.67 8.97 2.69
CA SER A 58 -15.96 10.16 3.49
C SER A 58 -14.74 11.07 3.65
N LYS A 59 -13.59 10.48 3.98
CA LYS A 59 -12.33 11.24 4.10
C LYS A 59 -11.91 11.91 2.80
N ALA A 60 -12.01 11.19 1.69
CA ALA A 60 -11.71 11.73 0.37
C ALA A 60 -12.62 12.92 0.03
N ARG A 61 -13.91 12.79 0.32
CA ARG A 61 -14.91 13.86 0.12
C ARG A 61 -14.60 15.09 0.97
N GLU A 62 -14.30 14.90 2.26
CA GLU A 62 -13.95 15.99 3.18
C GLU A 62 -12.72 16.77 2.69
N MET A 63 -11.78 16.09 2.07
CA MET A 63 -10.56 16.67 1.51
C MET A 63 -10.72 17.14 0.06
N HIS A 64 -11.93 17.11 -0.47
CA HIS A 64 -12.24 17.50 -1.86
C HIS A 64 -11.40 16.74 -2.91
N LEU A 65 -11.14 15.45 -2.66
CA LEU A 65 -10.38 14.61 -3.58
C LEU A 65 -11.34 13.83 -4.49
N SER A 66 -11.20 14.04 -5.79
CA SER A 66 -11.96 13.31 -6.83
C SER A 66 -11.17 12.16 -7.46
N ASN A 67 -9.91 11.99 -7.09
CA ASN A 67 -8.98 11.03 -7.67
C ASN A 67 -8.73 9.78 -6.82
N VAL A 68 -9.51 9.57 -5.76
CA VAL A 68 -9.42 8.37 -4.91
C VAL A 68 -10.61 7.47 -5.20
N ASP A 69 -10.34 6.33 -5.83
CA ASP A 69 -11.32 5.28 -6.07
C ASP A 69 -11.18 4.21 -4.98
N CYS A 70 -12.20 4.03 -4.19
CA CYS A 70 -12.23 3.07 -3.10
C CYS A 70 -13.19 1.93 -3.45
N PHE A 71 -12.71 0.69 -3.37
CA PHE A 71 -13.53 -0.48 -3.69
C PHE A 71 -13.09 -1.73 -2.94
N TRP A 72 -14.01 -2.66 -2.85
CA TRP A 72 -13.76 -3.96 -2.25
C TRP A 72 -12.84 -4.81 -3.14
N GLY A 73 -11.83 -5.43 -2.53
CA GLY A 73 -10.95 -6.37 -3.21
C GLY A 73 -10.17 -7.23 -2.24
N ASN A 74 -9.68 -8.36 -2.72
CA ASN A 74 -8.86 -9.29 -1.95
C ASN A 74 -7.42 -9.27 -2.49
N ILE A 75 -6.51 -8.67 -1.71
CA ILE A 75 -5.10 -8.53 -2.09
C ILE A 75 -4.31 -9.85 -2.05
N GLU A 76 -4.85 -10.89 -1.43
CA GLU A 76 -4.25 -12.23 -1.32
C GLU A 76 -4.64 -13.17 -2.46
N LYS A 77 -5.33 -12.66 -3.46
CA LYS A 77 -5.80 -13.46 -4.60
C LYS A 77 -5.37 -12.81 -5.90
N ILE A 78 -4.84 -13.62 -6.81
CA ILE A 78 -4.47 -13.13 -8.14
C ILE A 78 -5.71 -12.61 -8.87
N GLY A 79 -5.64 -11.35 -9.33
CA GLY A 79 -6.79 -10.64 -9.89
C GLY A 79 -7.75 -10.08 -8.84
N GLY A 80 -7.53 -10.35 -7.55
CA GLY A 80 -8.43 -9.98 -6.47
C GLY A 80 -8.47 -8.48 -6.16
N THR A 81 -7.45 -7.72 -6.55
CA THR A 81 -7.45 -6.26 -6.44
C THR A 81 -8.37 -5.60 -7.46
N LYS A 82 -8.75 -6.31 -8.50
CA LYS A 82 -9.54 -5.80 -9.64
C LYS A 82 -8.84 -4.69 -10.43
N ILE A 83 -7.56 -4.47 -10.18
CA ILE A 83 -6.72 -3.54 -10.93
C ILE A 83 -6.12 -4.28 -12.14
N LYS A 84 -6.00 -3.59 -13.27
CA LYS A 84 -5.41 -4.15 -14.47
C LYS A 84 -3.91 -4.37 -14.32
N ASP A 85 -3.36 -5.28 -15.14
CA ASP A 85 -1.92 -5.54 -15.19
C ASP A 85 -1.14 -4.29 -15.56
N GLY A 86 -0.04 -4.05 -14.84
CA GLY A 86 0.97 -3.08 -15.25
C GLY A 86 0.51 -1.62 -15.36
N VAL A 87 -0.48 -1.21 -14.55
CA VAL A 87 -1.00 0.18 -14.61
C VAL A 87 -0.57 1.03 -13.43
N VAL A 88 -0.03 0.44 -12.36
CA VAL A 88 0.30 1.14 -11.12
C VAL A 88 1.77 1.54 -11.09
N ASP A 89 2.04 2.79 -10.75
CA ASP A 89 3.39 3.30 -10.57
C ASP A 89 3.95 2.98 -9.20
N VAL A 90 3.13 3.12 -8.15
CA VAL A 90 3.54 2.88 -6.76
C VAL A 90 2.44 2.13 -6.02
N ALA A 91 2.78 1.02 -5.39
CA ALA A 91 1.92 0.29 -4.47
C ALA A 91 2.34 0.57 -3.03
N ILE A 92 1.38 0.78 -2.16
CA ILE A 92 1.57 0.98 -0.72
C ILE A 92 0.91 -0.18 0.01
N ALA A 93 1.60 -0.80 0.93
CA ALA A 93 1.06 -1.81 1.82
C ALA A 93 1.47 -1.47 3.25
N SER A 94 0.54 -0.91 4.02
CA SER A 94 0.77 -0.47 5.39
C SER A 94 0.09 -1.39 6.39
N ASN A 95 0.88 -2.00 7.28
CA ASN A 95 0.40 -2.92 8.32
C ASN A 95 -0.40 -4.10 7.76
N VAL A 96 0.01 -4.61 6.61
CA VAL A 96 -0.71 -5.64 5.87
C VAL A 96 0.01 -6.99 5.92
N LEU A 97 1.32 -7.00 5.76
CA LEU A 97 2.08 -8.24 5.54
C LEU A 97 1.90 -9.26 6.68
N PHE A 98 1.87 -8.79 7.92
CA PHE A 98 1.71 -9.69 9.06
C PHE A 98 0.31 -10.31 9.15
N GLN A 99 -0.72 -9.66 8.59
CA GLN A 99 -2.11 -10.13 8.59
C GLN A 99 -2.41 -11.07 7.42
N VAL A 100 -1.63 -10.98 6.35
CA VAL A 100 -1.85 -11.74 5.12
C VAL A 100 -1.46 -13.20 5.34
N GLU A 101 -2.36 -14.13 5.05
CA GLU A 101 -2.09 -15.57 5.14
C GLU A 101 -1.35 -16.06 3.89
N GLU A 102 -1.82 -15.67 2.70
CA GLU A 102 -1.25 -16.05 1.41
C GLU A 102 -0.24 -14.99 0.93
N LYS A 103 0.89 -14.90 1.65
CA LYS A 103 1.90 -13.85 1.39
C LYS A 103 2.48 -13.91 -0.02
N ASP A 104 2.73 -15.10 -0.55
CA ASP A 104 3.24 -15.26 -1.91
C ASP A 104 2.27 -14.71 -2.96
N LYS A 105 0.98 -15.01 -2.81
CA LYS A 105 -0.06 -14.50 -3.72
C LYS A 105 -0.22 -13.00 -3.61
N PHE A 106 -0.14 -12.46 -2.40
CA PHE A 106 -0.15 -11.01 -2.19
C PHE A 106 1.00 -10.33 -2.93
N ILE A 107 2.22 -10.85 -2.84
CA ILE A 107 3.38 -10.30 -3.53
C ILE A 107 3.24 -10.44 -5.05
N GLU A 108 2.75 -11.58 -5.53
CA GLU A 108 2.48 -11.81 -6.95
C GLU A 108 1.42 -10.84 -7.49
N GLU A 109 0.34 -10.63 -6.75
CA GLU A 109 -0.71 -9.68 -7.14
C GLU A 109 -0.18 -8.24 -7.18
N THR A 110 0.62 -7.86 -6.18
CA THR A 110 1.29 -6.56 -6.15
C THR A 110 2.18 -6.38 -7.37
N LYS A 111 2.96 -7.39 -7.72
CA LYS A 111 3.83 -7.36 -8.90
C LYS A 111 3.02 -7.27 -10.19
N ARG A 112 1.92 -8.01 -10.29
CA ARG A 112 1.05 -8.02 -11.48
C ARG A 112 0.53 -6.62 -11.84
N ILE A 113 0.07 -5.87 -10.85
CA ILE A 113 -0.52 -4.54 -11.08
C ILE A 113 0.53 -3.44 -11.33
N LEU A 114 1.76 -3.66 -10.89
CA LEU A 114 2.85 -2.68 -11.04
C LEU A 114 3.41 -2.67 -12.46
N LYS A 115 3.73 -1.46 -12.93
CA LYS A 115 4.55 -1.28 -14.13
C LYS A 115 5.95 -1.89 -13.92
N PRO A 116 6.71 -2.20 -15.00
CA PRO A 116 8.04 -2.80 -14.86
C PRO A 116 9.00 -2.06 -13.94
N LYS A 117 8.92 -0.73 -13.89
CA LYS A 117 9.73 0.11 -13.01
C LYS A 117 8.97 0.61 -11.78
N GLY A 118 7.81 0.03 -11.52
CA GLY A 118 6.98 0.40 -10.40
C GLY A 118 7.64 0.06 -9.06
N LYS A 119 7.25 0.80 -8.03
CA LYS A 119 7.80 0.65 -6.67
C LYS A 119 6.74 0.14 -5.71
N VAL A 120 7.17 -0.62 -4.72
CA VAL A 120 6.33 -0.97 -3.58
C VAL A 120 6.92 -0.38 -2.30
N LEU A 121 6.07 0.29 -1.54
CA LEU A 121 6.38 0.76 -0.19
C LEU A 121 5.69 -0.18 0.80
N LEU A 122 6.49 -0.94 1.52
CA LEU A 122 5.99 -1.81 2.57
C LEU A 122 6.25 -1.14 3.92
N ILE A 123 5.19 -0.93 4.69
CA ILE A 123 5.26 -0.37 6.04
C ILE A 123 4.68 -1.42 6.98
N ASP A 124 5.48 -1.87 7.94
CA ASP A 124 5.04 -2.85 8.90
C ASP A 124 5.72 -2.61 10.25
N TRP A 125 5.23 -3.29 11.28
CA TRP A 125 5.83 -3.19 12.61
C TRP A 125 7.25 -3.78 12.59
N SER A 126 8.19 -3.07 13.22
CA SER A 126 9.54 -3.60 13.39
C SER A 126 9.59 -4.57 14.59
N ASP A 127 10.57 -5.45 14.58
CA ASP A 127 10.82 -6.41 15.67
C ASP A 127 11.09 -5.73 17.02
N SER A 128 11.45 -4.44 16.99
CA SER A 128 11.73 -3.62 18.17
C SER A 128 10.48 -2.93 18.72
N SER A 129 9.31 -3.12 18.11
CA SER A 129 8.09 -2.50 18.62
C SER A 129 7.73 -3.07 19.99
N SER A 130 7.51 -2.18 20.96
CA SER A 130 7.16 -2.55 22.33
C SER A 130 5.81 -3.23 22.50
N LEU A 131 5.01 -3.30 21.43
CA LEU A 131 3.68 -3.91 21.43
C LEU A 131 3.71 -5.44 21.28
N GLY A 132 4.90 -6.05 21.07
CA GLY A 132 5.07 -7.50 21.13
C GLY A 132 4.12 -8.29 20.26
N LEU A 133 3.87 -7.86 19.03
CA LEU A 133 3.02 -8.61 18.12
C LEU A 133 3.69 -9.94 17.80
N LEU A 134 3.12 -11.03 18.31
CA LEU A 134 3.61 -12.40 18.13
C LEU A 134 3.67 -12.84 16.66
N VAL A 135 3.12 -12.04 15.75
CA VAL A 135 2.98 -12.36 14.32
C VAL A 135 3.69 -11.39 13.40
N ALA A 136 4.48 -10.46 13.94
CA ALA A 136 5.26 -9.52 13.11
C ALA A 136 6.21 -10.29 12.18
N VAL A 137 6.23 -9.90 10.91
CA VAL A 137 7.18 -10.47 9.95
C VAL A 137 8.50 -9.71 10.06
N PRO A 138 9.61 -10.39 10.40
CA PRO A 138 10.91 -9.72 10.47
C PRO A 138 11.26 -9.02 9.15
N LYS A 139 11.81 -7.82 9.24
CA LYS A 139 12.19 -7.00 8.09
C LYS A 139 13.04 -7.75 7.05
N ILE A 140 14.01 -8.53 7.51
CA ILE A 140 14.88 -9.33 6.63
C ILE A 140 14.06 -10.36 5.85
N LYS A 141 13.11 -11.03 6.52
CA LYS A 141 12.23 -12.02 5.86
C LYS A 141 11.30 -11.36 4.85
N ALA A 142 10.73 -10.22 5.18
CA ALA A 142 9.89 -9.46 4.25
C ALA A 142 10.67 -9.11 2.98
N ARG A 143 11.88 -8.58 3.14
CA ARG A 143 12.78 -8.28 2.03
C ARG A 143 13.05 -9.51 1.16
N GLU A 144 13.44 -10.64 1.77
CA GLU A 144 13.71 -11.89 1.06
C GLU A 144 12.51 -12.39 0.26
N MET A 145 11.31 -12.30 0.84
CA MET A 145 10.08 -12.71 0.17
C MET A 145 9.81 -11.91 -1.10
N PHE A 146 10.00 -10.59 -1.05
CA PHE A 146 9.85 -9.73 -2.22
C PHE A 146 10.98 -9.95 -3.25
N GLU A 147 12.22 -10.12 -2.80
CA GLU A 147 13.36 -10.39 -3.69
C GLU A 147 13.20 -11.71 -4.46
N LYS A 148 12.65 -12.75 -3.82
CA LYS A 148 12.35 -14.03 -4.48
C LYS A 148 11.34 -13.90 -5.62
N LYS A 149 10.50 -12.89 -5.59
CA LYS A 149 9.51 -12.60 -6.64
C LYS A 149 10.02 -11.59 -7.66
N GLY A 150 11.30 -11.24 -7.62
CA GLY A 150 11.95 -10.38 -8.61
C GLY A 150 12.00 -8.91 -8.25
N PHE A 151 11.61 -8.51 -7.04
CA PHE A 151 11.79 -7.14 -6.56
C PHE A 151 13.24 -6.89 -6.18
N ILE A 152 13.69 -5.65 -6.38
CA ILE A 152 15.02 -5.20 -5.98
C ILE A 152 14.85 -4.24 -4.80
N PHE A 153 15.58 -4.50 -3.72
CA PHE A 153 15.56 -3.62 -2.55
C PHE A 153 16.22 -2.29 -2.89
N GLU A 154 15.54 -1.20 -2.61
CA GLU A 154 16.05 0.15 -2.85
C GLU A 154 16.62 0.77 -1.58
N ARG A 155 15.82 0.86 -0.52
CA ARG A 155 16.25 1.46 0.75
C ARG A 155 15.24 1.23 1.87
N ASP A 156 15.73 1.44 3.09
CA ASP A 156 14.87 1.56 4.28
C ASP A 156 14.45 3.00 4.51
N ILE A 157 13.25 3.16 5.04
CA ILE A 157 12.70 4.46 5.45
C ILE A 157 12.31 4.33 6.93
N ASP A 158 12.79 5.27 7.74
CA ASP A 158 12.35 5.36 9.13
C ASP A 158 10.95 5.98 9.16
N ALA A 159 10.00 5.21 9.62
CA ALA A 159 8.60 5.63 9.68
C ALA A 159 8.20 6.25 11.04
N GLY A 160 9.13 6.33 11.99
CA GLY A 160 8.89 6.92 13.32
C GLY A 160 8.73 5.95 14.45
#